data_320231f85a1a1fe3edd336de9d0b662e
#
_entry.id   320231f85a1a1fe3edd336de9d0b662e
#
_cell.length_a   1.000
_cell.length_b   1.000
_cell.length_c   1.000
_cell.angle_alpha   90.00
_cell.angle_beta   90.00
_cell.angle_gamma   90.00
#
_symmetry.space_group_name_H-M   'P 1'
#
loop_
_entity.id
_entity.type
_entity.pdbx_description
1 polymer ?
#
loop_
_entity_poly.entity_id
_entity_poly.type
_entity_poly.pdbx_seq_one_letter_code
_entity_poly.pdbx_strand_id
1 'polypeptide(L)'
;TGVQTCALPIYREAIQRSTSVYFTEGVVHMLPEALSANLCSLRPNEDRLAVSAIMKMDKDFNIMETDILPTVINSKARFTYQDVEDILEGKKDHPFKNDILILKRLAKQLFKNRSEAGSIDFDIPEPIFEMGEKGIPHEIRPSERMASHRIVEECMLLANRVVAEEIPKKLPKKYPFVYRVHADPDQKDVLRFTNLLKILNLGIHIPKGELTPNDIKNVLK
;
A
#
# COMPACT_ATOMS: atom_id res chain seq x y z
N THR A 1 -14.66 33.26 8.28
CA THR A 1 -15.35 32.96 7.00
C THR A 1 -14.41 33.02 5.79
N GLY A 2 -13.29 33.80 5.83
CA GLY A 2 -12.34 33.94 4.72
C GLY A 2 -11.60 32.68 4.32
N VAL A 3 -11.36 31.76 5.26
CA VAL A 3 -10.64 30.51 5.01
C VAL A 3 -11.45 29.52 4.15
N GLN A 4 -12.78 29.53 4.29
CA GLN A 4 -13.65 28.63 3.50
C GLN A 4 -13.70 29.04 2.01
N THR A 5 -13.58 30.31 1.68
CA THR A 5 -13.62 30.78 0.28
C THR A 5 -12.36 30.45 -0.50
N CYS A 6 -11.18 30.40 0.14
CA CYS A 6 -9.92 30.00 -0.51
C CYS A 6 -9.79 28.49 -0.73
N ALA A 7 -10.38 27.65 0.14
CA ALA A 7 -10.32 26.20 0.00
C ALA A 7 -11.28 25.65 -1.06
N LEU A 8 -12.41 26.30 -1.30
CA LEU A 8 -13.45 25.85 -2.23
C LEU A 8 -12.99 25.63 -3.68
N PRO A 9 -12.19 26.52 -4.32
CA PRO A 9 -11.68 26.29 -5.66
C PRO A 9 -10.76 25.07 -5.73
N ILE A 10 -9.86 24.90 -4.75
CA ILE A 10 -8.94 23.76 -4.66
C ILE A 10 -9.73 22.45 -4.50
N TYR A 11 -10.75 22.46 -3.65
CA TYR A 11 -11.60 21.29 -3.41
C TYR A 11 -12.41 20.91 -4.67
N ARG A 12 -12.99 21.89 -5.38
CA ARG A 12 -13.72 21.66 -6.62
C ARG A 12 -12.84 21.08 -7.71
N GLU A 13 -11.63 21.61 -7.87
CA GLU A 13 -10.65 21.12 -8.82
C GLU A 13 -10.22 19.67 -8.47
N ALA A 14 -9.98 19.40 -7.20
CA ALA A 14 -9.63 18.05 -6.73
C ALA A 14 -10.75 17.02 -6.99
N ILE A 15 -12.02 17.40 -6.82
CA ILE A 15 -13.16 16.55 -7.17
C ILE A 15 -13.19 16.25 -8.67
N GLN A 16 -12.95 17.26 -9.53
CA GLN A 16 -12.96 17.05 -10.97
C GLN A 16 -11.81 16.15 -11.42
N ARG A 17 -10.62 16.31 -10.85
CA ARG A 17 -9.46 15.46 -11.13
C ARG A 17 -9.62 14.06 -10.57
N SER A 18 -10.23 13.90 -9.39
CA SER A 18 -10.49 12.66 -8.67
C SER A 18 -9.24 11.88 -8.25
N THR A 19 -8.11 12.04 -8.93
CA THR A 19 -6.83 11.33 -8.66
C THR A 19 -5.64 12.16 -9.13
N SER A 20 -4.45 11.80 -8.67
CA SER A 20 -3.19 12.22 -9.31
C SER A 20 -2.86 11.26 -10.44
N VAL A 21 -2.34 11.76 -11.55
CA VAL A 21 -1.96 10.97 -12.72
C VAL A 21 -0.44 10.98 -12.85
N TYR A 22 0.14 9.79 -12.96
CA TYR A 22 1.58 9.59 -13.05
C TYR A 22 1.96 9.21 -14.48
N PHE A 23 2.79 10.06 -15.09
CA PHE A 23 3.38 9.82 -16.40
C PHE A 23 4.87 9.50 -16.23
N THR A 24 5.49 9.01 -17.28
CA THR A 24 6.95 8.79 -17.31
C THR A 24 7.74 10.09 -17.12
N GLU A 25 7.20 11.20 -17.62
CA GLU A 25 7.83 12.52 -17.59
C GLU A 25 7.52 13.33 -16.31
N GLY A 26 6.49 12.93 -15.55
CA GLY A 26 6.11 13.69 -14.36
C GLY A 26 4.74 13.34 -13.80
N VAL A 27 4.29 14.12 -12.84
CA VAL A 27 3.02 13.90 -12.12
C VAL A 27 2.09 15.09 -12.28
N VAL A 28 0.84 14.82 -12.65
CA VAL A 28 -0.25 15.79 -12.53
C VAL A 28 -0.97 15.54 -11.22
N HIS A 29 -0.71 16.39 -10.24
CA HIS A 29 -1.27 16.24 -8.90
C HIS A 29 -2.77 16.53 -8.86
N MET A 30 -3.52 15.77 -8.08
CA MET A 30 -4.93 16.05 -7.75
C MET A 30 -5.08 17.37 -6.99
N LEU A 31 -4.18 17.62 -6.04
CA LEU A 31 -4.08 18.88 -5.29
C LEU A 31 -2.92 19.72 -5.82
N PRO A 32 -2.90 21.06 -5.61
CA PRO A 32 -1.76 21.88 -5.97
C PRO A 32 -0.44 21.34 -5.42
N GLU A 33 0.64 21.50 -6.16
CA GLU A 33 1.98 21.02 -5.80
C GLU A 33 2.44 21.54 -4.43
N ALA A 34 2.12 22.79 -4.10
CA ALA A 34 2.42 23.37 -2.78
C ALA A 34 1.80 22.58 -1.61
N LEU A 35 0.69 21.87 -1.84
CA LEU A 35 0.10 20.96 -0.88
C LEU A 35 0.70 19.56 -1.03
N SER A 36 0.63 18.97 -2.22
CA SER A 36 1.00 17.58 -2.47
C SER A 36 2.48 17.30 -2.21
N ALA A 37 3.37 18.17 -2.69
CA ALA A 37 4.82 17.97 -2.62
C ALA A 37 5.50 18.73 -1.45
N ASN A 38 4.77 19.61 -0.76
CA ASN A 38 5.31 20.40 0.33
C ASN A 38 4.55 20.18 1.65
N LEU A 39 3.42 20.87 1.87
CA LEU A 39 2.75 20.88 3.18
C LEU A 39 2.27 19.50 3.62
N CYS A 40 1.76 18.68 2.70
CA CYS A 40 1.27 17.34 2.98
C CYS A 40 2.36 16.26 2.83
N SER A 41 3.57 16.63 2.42
CA SER A 41 4.68 15.69 2.28
C SER A 41 5.44 15.56 3.60
N LEU A 42 5.70 14.31 4.02
CA LEU A 42 6.45 13.99 5.24
C LEU A 42 7.96 14.12 4.97
N ARG A 43 8.43 15.35 4.74
CA ARG A 43 9.82 15.64 4.40
C ARG A 43 10.75 15.38 5.58
N PRO A 44 11.99 14.93 5.34
CA PRO A 44 12.94 14.68 6.41
C PRO A 44 13.39 15.97 7.09
N ASN A 45 13.58 15.89 8.42
CA ASN A 45 14.04 16.97 9.30
C ASN A 45 13.13 18.22 9.36
N GLU A 46 11.88 18.06 8.96
CA GLU A 46 10.86 19.11 9.06
C GLU A 46 9.68 18.61 9.89
N ASP A 47 9.13 19.48 10.72
CA ASP A 47 7.91 19.17 11.47
C ASP A 47 6.72 19.17 10.53
N ARG A 48 5.92 18.10 10.56
CA ARG A 48 4.74 17.92 9.73
C ARG A 48 3.55 17.46 10.56
N LEU A 49 2.40 18.07 10.26
CA LEU A 49 1.14 17.60 10.81
C LEU A 49 0.75 16.28 10.15
N ALA A 50 0.36 15.31 10.96
CA ALA A 50 -0.08 14.01 10.50
C ALA A 50 -1.22 13.47 11.36
N VAL A 51 -1.91 12.46 10.86
CA VAL A 51 -2.72 11.54 11.67
C VAL A 51 -1.92 10.26 11.78
N SER A 52 -1.61 9.85 13.00
CA SER A 52 -0.79 8.68 13.27
C SER A 52 -1.62 7.57 13.91
N ALA A 53 -1.43 6.35 13.41
CA ALA A 53 -1.84 5.14 14.08
C ALA A 53 -0.62 4.57 14.83
N ILE A 54 -0.66 4.64 16.15
CA ILE A 54 0.41 4.17 17.03
C ILE A 54 -0.01 2.82 17.59
N MET A 55 0.80 1.81 17.36
CA MET A 55 0.51 0.43 17.78
C MET A 55 1.63 -0.07 18.68
N LYS A 56 1.28 -0.43 19.91
CA LYS A 56 2.16 -1.14 20.82
C LYS A 56 2.04 -2.63 20.58
N MET A 57 3.15 -3.28 20.30
CA MET A 57 3.20 -4.69 19.96
C MET A 57 4.03 -5.48 20.96
N ASP A 58 3.68 -6.75 21.15
CA ASP A 58 4.50 -7.70 21.89
C ASP A 58 5.70 -8.20 21.02
N LYS A 59 6.50 -9.10 21.58
CA LYS A 59 7.65 -9.72 20.91
C LYS A 59 7.28 -10.55 19.66
N ASP A 60 6.04 -11.01 19.59
CA ASP A 60 5.49 -11.84 18.52
C ASP A 60 4.69 -11.00 17.51
N PHE A 61 4.78 -9.65 17.63
CA PHE A 61 4.08 -8.66 16.80
C PHE A 61 2.55 -8.68 16.91
N ASN A 62 1.99 -9.15 18.02
CA ASN A 62 0.58 -8.98 18.31
C ASN A 62 0.32 -7.57 18.83
N ILE A 63 -0.74 -6.94 18.35
CA ILE A 63 -1.14 -5.60 18.80
C ILE A 63 -1.74 -5.69 20.20
N MET A 64 -1.14 -4.99 21.15
CA MET A 64 -1.59 -4.90 22.54
C MET A 64 -2.42 -3.65 22.79
N GLU A 65 -2.07 -2.56 22.14
CA GLU A 65 -2.69 -1.25 22.34
C GLU A 65 -2.62 -0.45 21.04
N THR A 66 -3.64 0.36 20.79
CA THR A 66 -3.72 1.20 19.57
C THR A 66 -4.26 2.58 19.89
N ASP A 67 -3.52 3.60 19.43
CA ASP A 67 -3.94 4.99 19.45
C ASP A 67 -3.96 5.57 18.03
N ILE A 68 -5.03 6.32 17.71
CA ILE A 68 -5.16 7.05 16.45
C ILE A 68 -5.45 8.50 16.82
N LEU A 69 -4.51 9.38 16.51
CA LEU A 69 -4.58 10.79 16.94
C LEU A 69 -3.84 11.72 15.97
N PRO A 70 -4.21 13.01 15.94
CA PRO A 70 -3.41 14.02 15.28
C PRO A 70 -2.06 14.18 15.98
N THR A 71 -1.00 14.27 15.19
CA THR A 71 0.38 14.35 15.68
C THR A 71 1.17 15.40 14.92
N VAL A 72 2.29 15.80 15.49
CA VAL A 72 3.39 16.46 14.76
C VAL A 72 4.52 15.46 14.69
N ILE A 73 4.94 15.12 13.48
CA ILE A 73 6.06 14.20 13.26
C ILE A 73 7.23 14.93 12.64
N ASN A 74 8.44 14.44 12.94
CA ASN A 74 9.69 14.89 12.34
C ASN A 74 10.44 13.66 11.82
N SER A 75 10.37 13.42 10.51
CA SER A 75 11.03 12.29 9.86
C SER A 75 12.56 12.45 9.95
N LYS A 76 13.26 11.43 10.42
CA LYS A 76 14.73 11.50 10.62
C LYS A 76 15.52 11.06 9.41
N ALA A 77 14.93 10.32 8.50
CA ALA A 77 15.57 9.88 7.26
C ALA A 77 14.55 9.62 6.16
N ARG A 78 14.97 9.80 4.92
CA ARG A 78 14.27 9.37 3.73
C ARG A 78 15.11 8.34 3.02
N PHE A 79 14.53 7.19 2.73
CA PHE A 79 15.16 6.10 2.01
C PHE A 79 14.48 5.88 0.66
N THR A 80 15.26 5.49 -0.34
CA THR A 80 14.74 4.80 -1.51
C THR A 80 14.57 3.32 -1.19
N TYR A 81 13.79 2.59 -1.99
CA TYR A 81 13.67 1.15 -1.83
C TYR A 81 15.01 0.43 -1.98
N GLN A 82 15.87 0.91 -2.90
CA GLN A 82 17.22 0.38 -3.11
C GLN A 82 18.12 0.62 -1.89
N ASP A 83 18.07 1.82 -1.27
CA ASP A 83 18.83 2.08 -0.03
C ASP A 83 18.50 1.08 1.07
N VAL A 84 17.21 0.80 1.24
CA VAL A 84 16.74 -0.17 2.25
C VAL A 84 17.21 -1.58 1.90
N GLU A 85 17.15 -1.98 0.62
CA GLU A 85 17.64 -3.29 0.18
C GLU A 85 19.14 -3.45 0.43
N ASP A 86 19.94 -2.45 0.08
CA ASP A 86 21.39 -2.44 0.32
C ASP A 86 21.73 -2.54 1.81
N ILE A 87 20.94 -1.89 2.69
CA ILE A 87 21.09 -2.03 4.15
C ILE A 87 20.73 -3.45 4.61
N LEU A 88 19.64 -4.02 4.08
CA LEU A 88 19.18 -5.37 4.43
C LEU A 88 20.15 -6.46 3.99
N GLU A 89 20.84 -6.26 2.88
CA GLU A 89 21.88 -7.15 2.34
C GLU A 89 23.25 -6.92 2.97
N GLY A 90 23.40 -5.87 3.78
CA GLY A 90 24.67 -5.52 4.43
C GLY A 90 25.67 -4.80 3.53
N LYS A 91 25.27 -4.33 2.36
CA LYS A 91 26.08 -3.54 1.43
C LYS A 91 26.28 -2.11 1.91
N LYS A 92 25.32 -1.59 2.69
CA LYS A 92 25.30 -0.22 3.23
C LYS A 92 25.06 -0.28 4.73
N ASP A 93 25.88 0.44 5.52
CA ASP A 93 25.61 0.61 6.94
C ASP A 93 24.83 1.90 7.19
N HIS A 94 23.94 1.89 8.20
CA HIS A 94 23.11 3.04 8.54
C HIS A 94 22.67 2.99 10.00
N PRO A 95 22.55 4.12 10.73
CA PRO A 95 22.12 4.16 12.13
C PRO A 95 20.76 3.48 12.39
N PHE A 96 19.84 3.51 11.43
CA PHE A 96 18.53 2.87 11.52
C PHE A 96 18.48 1.42 11.00
N LYS A 97 19.63 0.76 10.80
CA LYS A 97 19.69 -0.63 10.32
C LYS A 97 18.89 -1.59 11.20
N ASN A 98 19.00 -1.46 12.53
CA ASN A 98 18.28 -2.33 13.46
C ASN A 98 16.77 -2.12 13.36
N ASP A 99 16.30 -0.88 13.19
CA ASP A 99 14.88 -0.57 13.03
C ASP A 99 14.34 -1.18 11.72
N ILE A 100 15.10 -1.05 10.63
CA ILE A 100 14.75 -1.66 9.32
C ILE A 100 14.69 -3.19 9.44
N LEU A 101 15.61 -3.83 10.16
CA LEU A 101 15.58 -5.28 10.39
C LEU A 101 14.35 -5.71 11.21
N ILE A 102 13.94 -4.90 12.21
CA ILE A 102 12.71 -5.16 12.97
C ILE A 102 11.48 -5.03 12.04
N LEU A 103 11.41 -3.98 11.21
CA LEU A 103 10.34 -3.80 10.24
C LEU A 103 10.28 -4.95 9.22
N LYS A 104 11.42 -5.46 8.76
CA LYS A 104 11.47 -6.66 7.89
C LYS A 104 10.86 -7.89 8.59
N ARG A 105 11.18 -8.10 9.87
CA ARG A 105 10.60 -9.21 10.65
C ARG A 105 9.10 -9.04 10.83
N LEU A 106 8.65 -7.83 11.17
CA LEU A 106 7.23 -7.50 11.28
C LEU A 106 6.51 -7.79 9.95
N ALA A 107 7.00 -7.26 8.85
CA ALA A 107 6.40 -7.46 7.52
C ALA A 107 6.31 -8.95 7.16
N LYS A 108 7.35 -9.74 7.45
CA LYS A 108 7.33 -11.20 7.24
C LYS A 108 6.23 -11.88 8.05
N GLN A 109 6.04 -11.50 9.33
CA GLN A 109 4.99 -12.06 10.16
C GLN A 109 3.59 -11.66 9.69
N LEU A 110 3.40 -10.38 9.34
CA LEU A 110 2.12 -9.87 8.82
C LEU A 110 1.72 -10.57 7.52
N PHE A 111 2.67 -10.70 6.60
CA PHE A 111 2.46 -11.44 5.35
C PHE A 111 2.08 -12.89 5.59
N LYS A 112 2.78 -13.57 6.52
CA LYS A 112 2.45 -14.95 6.90
C LYS A 112 1.02 -15.04 7.41
N ASN A 113 0.65 -14.22 8.39
CA ASN A 113 -0.69 -14.21 8.99
C ASN A 113 -1.77 -13.97 7.92
N ARG A 114 -1.55 -12.98 7.04
CA ARG A 114 -2.47 -12.67 5.93
C ARG A 114 -2.58 -13.82 4.94
N SER A 115 -1.45 -14.45 4.61
CA SER A 115 -1.42 -15.60 3.71
C SER A 115 -2.15 -16.82 4.29
N GLU A 116 -2.01 -17.08 5.59
CA GLU A 116 -2.73 -18.16 6.30
C GLU A 116 -4.23 -17.86 6.38
N ALA A 117 -4.62 -16.59 6.48
CA ALA A 117 -6.02 -16.16 6.45
C ALA A 117 -6.65 -16.20 5.04
N GLY A 118 -5.94 -16.70 4.02
CA GLY A 118 -6.47 -16.90 2.67
C GLY A 118 -6.21 -15.75 1.69
N SER A 119 -5.39 -14.75 2.05
CA SER A 119 -5.02 -13.70 1.11
C SER A 119 -4.21 -14.27 -0.06
N ILE A 120 -4.55 -13.82 -1.27
CA ILE A 120 -3.84 -14.16 -2.49
C ILE A 120 -2.79 -13.10 -2.74
N ASP A 121 -1.54 -13.51 -2.98
CA ASP A 121 -0.45 -12.62 -3.35
C ASP A 121 -0.19 -12.77 -4.85
N PHE A 122 -0.51 -11.73 -5.61
CA PHE A 122 -0.22 -11.67 -7.03
C PHE A 122 1.12 -10.95 -7.22
N ASP A 123 2.09 -11.65 -7.77
CA ASP A 123 3.36 -11.05 -8.18
C ASP A 123 3.31 -10.76 -9.69
N ILE A 124 2.64 -9.66 -10.03
CA ILE A 124 2.55 -9.18 -11.41
C ILE A 124 3.59 -8.07 -11.57
N PRO A 125 4.67 -8.30 -12.35
CA PRO A 125 5.70 -7.28 -12.55
C PRO A 125 5.13 -6.10 -13.35
N GLU A 126 5.40 -4.89 -12.89
CA GLU A 126 5.07 -3.67 -13.62
C GLU A 126 6.19 -3.31 -14.60
N PRO A 127 5.88 -2.77 -15.79
CA PRO A 127 6.90 -2.35 -16.72
C PRO A 127 7.61 -1.08 -16.23
N ILE A 128 8.94 -1.11 -16.19
CA ILE A 128 9.80 0.05 -15.96
C ILE A 128 10.32 0.52 -17.30
N PHE A 129 10.09 1.79 -17.62
CA PHE A 129 10.57 2.42 -18.83
C PHE A 129 11.87 3.17 -18.54
N GLU A 130 12.96 2.76 -19.15
CA GLU A 130 14.23 3.50 -19.11
C GLU A 130 14.24 4.50 -20.24
N MET A 131 14.22 5.80 -19.90
CA MET A 131 14.10 6.91 -20.84
C MET A 131 15.46 7.31 -21.38
N GLY A 132 15.59 7.41 -22.68
CA GLY A 132 16.77 7.96 -23.34
C GLY A 132 16.78 9.49 -23.38
N GLU A 133 17.86 10.07 -23.88
CA GLU A 133 18.09 11.54 -23.92
C GLU A 133 16.99 12.37 -24.59
N LYS A 134 16.22 11.77 -25.49
CA LYS A 134 15.12 12.43 -26.22
C LYS A 134 13.74 12.16 -25.64
N GLY A 135 13.66 11.60 -24.42
CA GLY A 135 12.39 11.22 -23.82
C GLY A 135 11.72 10.02 -24.52
N ILE A 136 12.46 9.24 -25.30
CA ILE A 136 11.98 8.01 -25.94
C ILE A 136 12.48 6.84 -25.10
N PRO A 137 11.61 5.92 -24.67
CA PRO A 137 12.04 4.73 -23.96
C PRO A 137 13.03 3.93 -24.82
N HIS A 138 14.22 3.62 -24.29
CA HIS A 138 15.20 2.78 -24.95
C HIS A 138 15.18 1.35 -24.45
N GLU A 139 14.65 1.12 -23.24
CA GLU A 139 14.49 -0.20 -22.64
C GLU A 139 13.20 -0.27 -21.84
N ILE A 140 12.57 -1.45 -21.85
CA ILE A 140 11.42 -1.79 -21.01
C ILE A 140 11.79 -3.07 -20.27
N ARG A 141 11.83 -2.99 -18.93
CA ARG A 141 12.14 -4.15 -18.10
C ARG A 141 11.06 -4.37 -17.05
N PRO A 142 10.85 -5.61 -16.58
CA PRO A 142 9.94 -5.86 -15.47
C PRO A 142 10.51 -5.29 -14.17
N SER A 143 9.64 -4.77 -13.31
CA SER A 143 10.00 -4.37 -11.95
C SER A 143 10.31 -5.60 -11.10
N GLU A 144 11.33 -5.49 -10.24
CA GLU A 144 11.61 -6.51 -9.24
C GLU A 144 10.92 -6.16 -7.93
N ARG A 145 10.23 -7.13 -7.33
CA ARG A 145 9.60 -6.97 -6.02
C ARG A 145 10.61 -7.23 -4.91
N MET A 146 11.18 -6.16 -4.37
CA MET A 146 12.18 -6.20 -3.30
C MET A 146 11.55 -6.40 -1.92
N ALA A 147 12.36 -6.81 -0.91
CA ALA A 147 11.92 -6.92 0.48
C ALA A 147 11.50 -5.56 1.06
N SER A 148 12.15 -4.48 0.62
CA SER A 148 11.82 -3.10 0.98
C SER A 148 10.41 -2.69 0.56
N HIS A 149 9.94 -3.09 -0.62
CA HIS A 149 8.55 -2.86 -1.05
C HIS A 149 7.57 -3.58 -0.12
N ARG A 150 7.86 -4.83 0.26
CA ARG A 150 7.00 -5.62 1.15
C ARG A 150 6.91 -5.02 2.55
N ILE A 151 7.98 -4.42 3.06
CA ILE A 151 7.94 -3.71 4.35
C ILE A 151 6.90 -2.59 4.33
N VAL A 152 6.93 -1.75 3.30
CA VAL A 152 5.98 -0.64 3.17
C VAL A 152 4.57 -1.14 2.96
N GLU A 153 4.38 -2.12 2.06
CA GLU A 153 3.08 -2.73 1.78
C GLU A 153 2.41 -3.28 3.04
N GLU A 154 3.09 -4.14 3.79
CA GLU A 154 2.50 -4.77 4.97
C GLU A 154 2.24 -3.76 6.11
N CYS A 155 3.11 -2.77 6.30
CA CYS A 155 2.86 -1.69 7.27
C CYS A 155 1.65 -0.83 6.87
N MET A 156 1.50 -0.52 5.58
CA MET A 156 0.36 0.23 5.06
C MET A 156 -0.96 -0.56 5.21
N LEU A 157 -0.95 -1.85 4.86
CA LEU A 157 -2.10 -2.74 5.04
C LEU A 157 -2.50 -2.86 6.52
N LEU A 158 -1.52 -2.99 7.41
CA LEU A 158 -1.76 -3.01 8.86
C LEU A 158 -2.41 -1.72 9.35
N ALA A 159 -1.86 -0.56 8.97
CA ALA A 159 -2.42 0.74 9.34
C ALA A 159 -3.85 0.92 8.83
N ASN A 160 -4.11 0.56 7.57
CA ASN A 160 -5.44 0.64 6.98
C ASN A 160 -6.46 -0.23 7.73
N ARG A 161 -6.08 -1.46 8.08
CA ARG A 161 -6.94 -2.37 8.86
C ARG A 161 -7.23 -1.81 10.24
N VAL A 162 -6.22 -1.38 10.97
CA VAL A 162 -6.36 -0.84 12.32
C VAL A 162 -7.23 0.40 12.33
N VAL A 163 -7.05 1.32 11.38
CA VAL A 163 -7.89 2.51 11.24
C VAL A 163 -9.34 2.15 10.94
N ALA A 164 -9.57 1.21 10.03
CA ALA A 164 -10.92 0.75 9.68
C ALA A 164 -11.65 0.06 10.85
N GLU A 165 -10.92 -0.63 11.71
CA GLU A 165 -11.47 -1.32 12.89
C GLU A 165 -11.71 -0.37 14.08
N GLU A 166 -10.78 0.56 14.32
CA GLU A 166 -10.79 1.38 15.55
C GLU A 166 -11.57 2.70 15.43
N ILE A 167 -11.49 3.37 14.29
CA ILE A 167 -12.16 4.68 14.13
C ILE A 167 -13.68 4.58 14.30
N PRO A 168 -14.39 3.61 13.71
CA PRO A 168 -15.84 3.50 13.88
C PRO A 168 -16.27 3.22 15.31
N LYS A 169 -15.42 2.59 16.14
CA LYS A 169 -15.70 2.36 17.57
C LYS A 169 -15.63 3.65 18.38
N LYS A 170 -14.72 4.56 17.96
CA LYS A 170 -14.47 5.84 18.65
C LYS A 170 -15.38 6.98 18.18
N LEU A 171 -15.90 6.91 16.96
CA LEU A 171 -16.80 7.91 16.41
C LEU A 171 -18.25 7.68 16.87
N PRO A 172 -18.99 8.77 17.18
CA PRO A 172 -20.43 8.68 17.35
C PRO A 172 -21.10 8.11 16.07
N LYS A 173 -22.10 7.22 16.25
CA LYS A 173 -22.79 6.53 15.11
C LYS A 173 -23.37 7.47 14.04
N LYS A 174 -23.55 8.75 14.35
CA LYS A 174 -24.05 9.76 13.40
C LYS A 174 -23.04 10.22 12.38
N TYR A 175 -21.74 9.91 12.56
CA TYR A 175 -20.70 10.27 11.58
C TYR A 175 -20.48 9.10 10.62
N PRO A 176 -20.57 9.34 9.30
CA PRO A 176 -20.28 8.31 8.32
C PRO A 176 -18.78 8.01 8.30
N PHE A 177 -18.44 6.74 8.10
CA PHE A 177 -17.07 6.32 7.83
C PHE A 177 -17.06 5.55 6.51
N VAL A 178 -16.12 5.87 5.62
CA VAL A 178 -16.05 5.30 4.28
C VAL A 178 -15.16 4.06 4.31
N TYR A 179 -15.70 2.93 3.86
CA TYR A 179 -14.97 1.68 3.69
C TYR A 179 -14.79 1.37 2.22
N ARG A 180 -13.67 0.76 1.86
CA ARG A 180 -13.53 0.07 0.59
C ARG A 180 -13.90 -1.40 0.79
N VAL A 181 -15.02 -1.79 0.24
CA VAL A 181 -15.53 -3.16 0.32
C VAL A 181 -15.33 -3.84 -1.03
N HIS A 182 -14.84 -5.07 -1.00
CA HIS A 182 -14.80 -5.96 -2.17
C HIS A 182 -15.97 -6.94 -2.06
N ALA A 183 -16.85 -6.92 -3.05
CA ALA A 183 -17.92 -7.90 -3.17
C ALA A 183 -17.33 -9.28 -3.55
N ASP A 184 -18.09 -10.33 -3.27
CA ASP A 184 -17.76 -11.66 -3.78
C ASP A 184 -17.70 -11.65 -5.31
N PRO A 185 -16.85 -12.50 -5.92
CA PRO A 185 -16.74 -12.57 -7.37
C PRO A 185 -18.09 -12.92 -8.02
N ASP A 186 -18.42 -12.26 -9.14
CA ASP A 186 -19.60 -12.62 -9.92
C ASP A 186 -19.47 -14.07 -10.43
N GLN A 187 -20.54 -14.85 -10.35
CA GLN A 187 -20.59 -16.23 -10.84
C GLN A 187 -20.16 -16.36 -12.30
N LYS A 188 -20.42 -15.34 -13.14
CA LYS A 188 -19.95 -15.31 -14.53
C LYS A 188 -18.44 -15.23 -14.64
N ASP A 189 -17.80 -14.46 -13.78
CA ASP A 189 -16.34 -14.32 -13.76
C ASP A 189 -15.69 -15.57 -13.20
N VAL A 190 -16.27 -16.18 -12.19
CA VAL A 190 -15.85 -17.50 -11.68
C VAL A 190 -15.93 -18.55 -12.79
N LEU A 191 -17.02 -18.57 -13.57
CA LEU A 191 -17.19 -19.51 -14.67
C LEU A 191 -16.18 -19.27 -15.80
N ARG A 192 -15.91 -18.00 -16.16
CA ARG A 192 -14.89 -17.63 -17.15
C ARG A 192 -13.50 -18.09 -16.70
N PHE A 193 -13.15 -17.83 -15.45
CA PHE A 193 -11.88 -18.27 -14.88
C PHE A 193 -11.76 -19.79 -14.90
N THR A 194 -12.79 -20.50 -14.46
CA THR A 194 -12.84 -21.96 -14.48
C THR A 194 -12.66 -22.54 -15.88
N ASN A 195 -13.30 -21.92 -16.89
CA ASN A 195 -13.16 -22.35 -18.29
C ASN A 195 -11.74 -22.08 -18.82
N LEU A 196 -11.13 -20.94 -18.46
CA LEU A 196 -9.74 -20.64 -18.82
C LEU A 196 -8.79 -21.70 -18.25
N LEU A 197 -8.94 -22.06 -16.98
CA LEU A 197 -8.12 -23.11 -16.35
C LEU A 197 -8.23 -24.46 -17.07
N LYS A 198 -9.45 -24.82 -17.49
CA LYS A 198 -9.68 -26.04 -18.29
C LYS A 198 -8.98 -26.00 -19.65
N ILE A 199 -9.08 -24.84 -20.36
CA ILE A 199 -8.43 -24.64 -21.66
C ILE A 199 -6.91 -24.75 -21.54
N LEU A 200 -6.33 -24.16 -20.49
CA LEU A 200 -4.89 -24.19 -20.22
C LEU A 200 -4.39 -25.56 -19.76
N ASN A 201 -5.29 -26.50 -19.48
CA ASN A 201 -5.00 -27.88 -19.05
C ASN A 201 -3.98 -27.96 -17.90
N LEU A 202 -4.12 -27.08 -16.91
CA LEU A 202 -3.21 -26.96 -15.78
C LEU A 202 -3.34 -28.09 -14.76
N GLY A 203 -4.16 -29.12 -15.02
CA GLY A 203 -4.37 -30.27 -14.14
C GLY A 203 -5.02 -29.93 -12.79
N ILE A 204 -5.67 -28.77 -12.69
CA ILE A 204 -6.21 -28.25 -11.47
C ILE A 204 -7.58 -28.89 -11.20
N HIS A 205 -7.72 -29.50 -10.04
CA HIS A 205 -9.01 -29.99 -9.58
C HIS A 205 -9.89 -28.82 -9.16
N ILE A 206 -10.91 -28.52 -9.97
CA ILE A 206 -11.90 -27.49 -9.64
C ILE A 206 -13.01 -28.16 -8.82
N PRO A 207 -13.20 -27.78 -7.54
CA PRO A 207 -14.28 -28.31 -6.74
C PRO A 207 -15.64 -28.08 -7.41
N LYS A 208 -16.57 -29.04 -7.26
CA LYS A 208 -17.96 -28.81 -7.67
C LYS A 208 -18.62 -27.91 -6.64
N GLY A 209 -18.62 -26.60 -6.88
CA GLY A 209 -19.18 -25.60 -5.98
C GLY A 209 -18.57 -24.21 -6.18
N GLU A 210 -18.69 -23.36 -5.18
CA GLU A 210 -18.07 -22.04 -5.18
C GLU A 210 -16.56 -22.15 -4.98
N LEU A 211 -15.79 -21.46 -5.84
CA LEU A 211 -14.34 -21.35 -5.68
C LEU A 211 -14.01 -20.52 -4.44
N THR A 212 -13.28 -21.12 -3.51
CA THR A 212 -12.78 -20.40 -2.36
C THR A 212 -11.48 -19.66 -2.69
N PRO A 213 -11.09 -18.62 -1.92
CA PRO A 213 -9.78 -17.98 -2.06
C PRO A 213 -8.60 -18.96 -1.98
N ASN A 214 -8.73 -20.03 -1.17
CA ASN A 214 -7.72 -21.07 -1.08
C ASN A 214 -7.62 -21.93 -2.35
N ASP A 215 -8.74 -22.20 -3.02
CA ASP A 215 -8.73 -22.91 -4.30
C ASP A 215 -8.00 -22.08 -5.35
N ILE A 216 -8.27 -20.76 -5.43
CA ILE A 216 -7.59 -19.85 -6.33
C ILE A 216 -6.10 -19.77 -6.01
N LYS A 217 -5.73 -19.70 -4.73
CA LYS A 217 -4.34 -19.69 -4.28
C LYS A 217 -3.57 -20.94 -4.69
N ASN A 218 -4.23 -22.11 -4.65
CA ASN A 218 -3.62 -23.37 -5.06
C ASN A 218 -3.43 -23.48 -6.58
N VAL A 219 -4.27 -22.77 -7.33
CA VAL A 219 -4.19 -22.65 -8.79
C VAL A 219 -3.01 -21.79 -9.23
N LEU A 220 -2.64 -20.77 -8.43
CA LEU A 220 -1.61 -19.78 -8.75
C LEU A 220 -0.20 -20.18 -8.23
N LYS A 221 -0.05 -21.35 -7.64
CA LYS A 221 1.23 -21.95 -7.25
C LYS A 221 1.76 -22.87 -8.35
#